data_f6b446fd94961cef6366b68b0c05d17f
#
_entry.id   f6b446fd94961cef6366b68b0c05d17f
#
_cell.length_a   1.000
_cell.length_b   1.000
_cell.length_c   1.000
_cell.angle_alpha   90.00
_cell.angle_beta   90.00
_cell.angle_gamma   90.00
#
_symmetry.space_group_name_H-M   'P 1'
#
loop_
_entity.id
_entity.type
_entity.pdbx_description
1 polymer ?
#
loop_
_entity_poly.entity_id
_entity_poly.type
_entity_poly.pdbx_seq_one_letter_code
_entity_poly.pdbx_strand_id
1 'polypeptide(L)'
;MKKAFKITKYIVNTIVTIFVVLFLLMVCLQRFSNNEVSFFDYRLFTVASGSMAPQYNVGDVLIAKETAPEKIKVGDSLTYLGNTGTFTGKVVTHEVTRIEKTISGEYIFHTKGKANLIEDPPVYEKQVYGVIVWNPKILSFIYKIVGTQYGLFIFVILPIFYIIGSEMLTAMLENEEKRRKEYEERKAAREKKEQEELENKEEIENKEETKVEEKQEVKEEPKVEKKKTTTKNTTEKNITPKKEPTKKTTTKKSTTKKETKTK
;
A
#
# COMPACT_ATOMS: atom_id res chain seq x y z
N MET A 1 20.70 13.25 4.45
CA MET A 1 20.19 12.12 3.66
C MET A 1 18.91 11.49 4.25
N LYS A 2 18.84 11.12 5.53
CA LYS A 2 17.64 10.48 6.14
C LYS A 2 16.35 11.30 6.06
N LYS A 3 16.39 12.63 6.22
CA LYS A 3 15.20 13.49 6.11
C LYS A 3 14.66 13.53 4.67
N ALA A 4 15.54 13.66 3.67
CA ALA A 4 15.13 13.64 2.26
C ALA A 4 14.46 12.31 1.90
N PHE A 5 15.01 11.17 2.33
CA PHE A 5 14.43 9.84 2.10
C PHE A 5 13.02 9.71 2.71
N LYS A 6 12.81 10.19 3.96
CA LYS A 6 11.48 10.18 4.59
C LYS A 6 10.47 11.02 3.81
N ILE A 7 10.87 12.21 3.35
CA ILE A 7 10.01 13.10 2.56
C ILE A 7 9.65 12.45 1.21
N THR A 8 10.64 11.90 0.51
CA THR A 8 10.40 11.20 -0.77
C THR A 8 9.45 10.02 -0.59
N LYS A 9 9.66 9.19 0.44
CA LYS A 9 8.76 8.09 0.76
C LYS A 9 7.33 8.56 1.00
N TYR A 10 7.16 9.62 1.81
CA TYR A 10 5.84 10.17 2.10
C TYR A 10 5.14 10.66 0.82
N ILE A 11 5.86 11.37 -0.04
CA ILE A 11 5.33 11.83 -1.33
C ILE A 11 4.90 10.64 -2.20
N VAL A 12 5.74 9.60 -2.32
CA VAL A 12 5.44 8.41 -3.12
C VAL A 12 4.21 7.68 -2.56
N ASN A 13 4.14 7.45 -1.25
CA ASN A 13 2.97 6.81 -0.62
C ASN A 13 1.69 7.63 -0.85
N THR A 14 1.75 8.95 -0.74
CA THR A 14 0.60 9.83 -1.00
C THR A 14 0.14 9.72 -2.46
N ILE A 15 1.07 9.74 -3.42
CA ILE A 15 0.77 9.59 -4.84
C ILE A 15 0.12 8.22 -5.11
N VAL A 16 0.68 7.14 -4.56
CA VAL A 16 0.13 5.79 -4.71
C VAL A 16 -1.27 5.68 -4.10
N THR A 17 -1.48 6.27 -2.93
CA THR A 17 -2.80 6.29 -2.27
C THR A 17 -3.83 7.05 -3.12
N ILE A 18 -3.48 8.24 -3.61
CA ILE A 18 -4.36 9.02 -4.50
C ILE A 18 -4.68 8.22 -5.76
N PHE A 19 -3.69 7.57 -6.35
CA PHE A 19 -3.88 6.72 -7.54
C PHE A 19 -4.89 5.59 -7.26
N VAL A 20 -4.74 4.86 -6.16
CA VAL A 20 -5.67 3.77 -5.78
C VAL A 20 -7.07 4.30 -5.55
N VAL A 21 -7.23 5.43 -4.85
CA VAL A 21 -8.54 6.04 -4.59
C VAL A 21 -9.21 6.48 -5.88
N LEU A 22 -8.49 7.17 -6.77
CA LEU A 22 -9.00 7.61 -8.07
C LEU A 22 -9.36 6.41 -8.97
N PHE A 23 -8.55 5.36 -8.94
CA PHE A 23 -8.80 4.14 -9.69
C PHE A 23 -10.08 3.45 -9.20
N LEU A 24 -10.25 3.29 -7.89
CA LEU A 24 -11.47 2.71 -7.30
C LEU A 24 -12.70 3.57 -7.59
N LEU A 25 -12.57 4.89 -7.50
CA LEU A 25 -13.64 5.82 -7.85
C LEU A 25 -14.05 5.66 -9.32
N MET A 26 -13.07 5.59 -10.23
CA MET A 26 -13.32 5.35 -11.65
C MET A 26 -14.07 4.03 -11.88
N VAL A 27 -13.64 2.94 -11.24
CA VAL A 27 -14.31 1.62 -11.34
C VAL A 27 -15.73 1.69 -10.80
N CYS A 28 -15.95 2.37 -9.67
CA CYS A 28 -17.27 2.57 -9.09
C CYS A 28 -18.17 3.37 -10.03
N LEU A 29 -17.71 4.51 -10.53
CA LEU A 29 -18.46 5.34 -11.45
C LEU A 29 -18.84 4.56 -12.71
N GLN A 30 -17.93 3.78 -13.27
CA GLN A 30 -18.18 2.95 -14.43
C GLN A 30 -19.21 1.84 -14.16
N ARG A 31 -19.20 1.27 -12.93
CA ARG A 31 -20.12 0.19 -12.56
C ARG A 31 -21.56 0.68 -12.31
N PHE A 32 -21.69 1.88 -11.75
CA PHE A 32 -22.99 2.44 -11.36
C PHE A 32 -23.60 3.38 -12.40
N SER A 33 -22.84 3.84 -13.38
CA SER A 33 -23.24 4.92 -14.28
C SER A 33 -24.04 4.48 -15.51
N ASN A 34 -24.22 3.19 -15.79
CA ASN A 34 -24.87 2.68 -17.00
C ASN A 34 -24.47 3.40 -18.32
N ASN A 35 -23.26 3.94 -18.38
CA ASN A 35 -22.77 4.80 -19.49
C ASN A 35 -23.49 6.14 -19.68
N GLU A 36 -24.26 6.61 -18.72
CA GLU A 36 -25.01 7.89 -18.81
C GLU A 36 -24.18 9.12 -18.39
N VAL A 37 -23.03 8.91 -17.73
CA VAL A 37 -22.19 10.05 -17.31
C VAL A 37 -21.40 10.60 -18.48
N SER A 38 -21.75 11.80 -18.89
CA SER A 38 -20.92 12.63 -19.78
C SER A 38 -20.06 13.58 -18.94
N PHE A 39 -18.82 13.76 -19.35
CA PHE A 39 -17.89 14.71 -18.73
C PHE A 39 -17.44 15.70 -19.81
N PHE A 40 -17.84 16.96 -19.71
CA PHE A 40 -17.56 17.98 -20.72
C PHE A 40 -17.94 17.53 -22.14
N ASP A 41 -19.17 17.03 -22.36
CA ASP A 41 -19.69 16.51 -23.62
C ASP A 41 -18.99 15.24 -24.16
N TYR A 42 -18.10 14.62 -23.37
CA TYR A 42 -17.44 13.38 -23.73
C TYR A 42 -17.96 12.21 -22.90
N ARG A 43 -18.12 11.06 -23.54
CA ARG A 43 -18.51 9.80 -22.92
C ARG A 43 -17.51 8.72 -23.27
N LEU A 44 -17.22 7.84 -22.32
CA LEU A 44 -16.35 6.69 -22.53
C LEU A 44 -17.20 5.44 -22.75
N PHE A 45 -16.87 4.70 -23.79
CA PHE A 45 -17.48 3.41 -24.08
C PHE A 45 -16.41 2.34 -24.25
N THR A 46 -16.80 1.09 -24.01
CA THR A 46 -15.93 -0.07 -24.21
C THR A 46 -16.52 -0.97 -25.27
N VAL A 47 -15.70 -1.39 -26.21
CA VAL A 47 -16.13 -2.30 -27.29
C VAL A 47 -16.36 -3.70 -26.73
N ALA A 48 -17.60 -4.17 -26.75
CA ALA A 48 -18.01 -5.46 -26.23
C ALA A 48 -18.06 -6.58 -27.29
N SER A 49 -18.14 -6.22 -28.57
CA SER A 49 -18.27 -7.18 -29.69
C SER A 49 -17.36 -6.82 -30.85
N GLY A 50 -17.21 -7.78 -31.80
CA GLY A 50 -16.37 -7.58 -32.98
C GLY A 50 -17.07 -6.91 -34.16
N SER A 51 -18.28 -6.33 -34.00
CA SER A 51 -19.07 -5.75 -35.10
C SER A 51 -18.37 -4.63 -35.86
N MET A 52 -17.43 -3.92 -35.17
CA MET A 52 -16.64 -2.83 -35.77
C MET A 52 -15.20 -3.23 -36.11
N ALA A 53 -14.87 -4.52 -36.06
CA ALA A 53 -13.55 -4.99 -36.49
C ALA A 53 -13.34 -4.76 -37.99
N PRO A 54 -12.12 -4.43 -38.43
CA PRO A 54 -10.89 -4.26 -37.64
C PRO A 54 -10.69 -2.85 -37.07
N GLN A 55 -11.61 -1.90 -37.27
CA GLN A 55 -11.47 -0.51 -36.86
C GLN A 55 -11.39 -0.38 -35.35
N TYR A 56 -12.28 -1.08 -34.64
CA TYR A 56 -12.29 -1.19 -33.18
C TYR A 56 -12.37 -2.66 -32.78
N ASN A 57 -11.52 -3.06 -31.86
CA ASN A 57 -11.45 -4.45 -31.39
C ASN A 57 -12.07 -4.58 -29.99
N VAL A 58 -12.51 -5.77 -29.66
CA VAL A 58 -13.06 -6.07 -28.33
C VAL A 58 -12.10 -5.61 -27.22
N GLY A 59 -12.64 -4.88 -26.24
CA GLY A 59 -11.89 -4.29 -25.14
C GLY A 59 -11.22 -2.96 -25.47
N ASP A 60 -11.38 -2.42 -26.67
CA ASP A 60 -10.96 -1.04 -26.95
C ASP A 60 -11.84 -0.05 -26.19
N VAL A 61 -11.23 1.03 -25.72
CA VAL A 61 -11.92 2.16 -25.11
C VAL A 61 -12.10 3.23 -26.18
N LEU A 62 -13.34 3.68 -26.34
CA LEU A 62 -13.73 4.72 -27.30
C LEU A 62 -14.18 5.94 -26.55
N ILE A 63 -13.79 7.10 -27.05
CA ILE A 63 -14.28 8.39 -26.55
C ILE A 63 -15.22 8.96 -27.60
N ALA A 64 -16.50 9.07 -27.22
CA ALA A 64 -17.52 9.73 -28.00
C ALA A 64 -17.67 11.18 -27.55
N LYS A 65 -17.86 12.09 -28.47
CA LYS A 65 -18.25 13.47 -28.22
C LYS A 65 -19.71 13.65 -28.59
N GLU A 66 -20.47 14.24 -27.67
CA GLU A 66 -21.83 14.65 -27.96
C GLU A 66 -21.84 15.61 -29.15
N THR A 67 -22.59 15.30 -30.20
CA THR A 67 -22.51 15.96 -31.49
C THR A 67 -23.92 16.25 -31.94
N ALA A 68 -24.17 17.51 -32.30
CA ALA A 68 -25.47 17.93 -32.84
C ALA A 68 -25.81 17.15 -34.12
N PRO A 69 -27.05 16.68 -34.30
CA PRO A 69 -27.47 15.82 -35.40
C PRO A 69 -27.04 16.30 -36.78
N GLU A 70 -27.13 17.62 -37.03
CA GLU A 70 -26.75 18.26 -38.30
C GLU A 70 -25.24 18.20 -38.61
N LYS A 71 -24.40 17.92 -37.62
CA LYS A 71 -22.94 17.82 -37.76
C LYS A 71 -22.47 16.40 -38.02
N ILE A 72 -23.33 15.41 -37.81
CA ILE A 72 -23.02 14.01 -38.03
C ILE A 72 -22.97 13.75 -39.53
N LYS A 73 -21.98 12.95 -39.98
CA LYS A 73 -21.72 12.68 -41.39
C LYS A 73 -21.73 11.18 -41.66
N VAL A 74 -21.98 10.82 -42.90
CA VAL A 74 -21.79 9.47 -43.40
C VAL A 74 -20.31 9.10 -43.23
N GLY A 75 -20.06 7.92 -42.69
CA GLY A 75 -18.72 7.41 -42.33
C GLY A 75 -18.32 7.68 -40.86
N ASP A 76 -19.07 8.51 -40.14
CA ASP A 76 -18.82 8.67 -38.71
C ASP A 76 -19.16 7.40 -37.93
N SER A 77 -18.38 7.11 -36.90
CA SER A 77 -18.71 6.04 -35.96
C SER A 77 -19.66 6.60 -34.89
N LEU A 78 -20.93 6.29 -35.02
CA LEU A 78 -22.01 6.76 -34.18
C LEU A 78 -22.25 5.82 -33.00
N THR A 79 -22.31 6.36 -31.79
CA THR A 79 -22.70 5.63 -30.58
C THR A 79 -24.13 6.02 -30.19
N TYR A 80 -24.99 5.03 -30.01
CA TYR A 80 -26.40 5.24 -29.71
C TYR A 80 -26.98 4.13 -28.81
N LEU A 81 -28.14 4.41 -28.22
CA LEU A 81 -28.91 3.42 -27.45
C LEU A 81 -29.86 2.69 -28.43
N GLY A 82 -29.67 1.39 -28.60
CA GLY A 82 -30.57 0.59 -29.38
C GLY A 82 -31.93 0.43 -28.69
N ASN A 83 -33.01 0.58 -29.46
CA ASN A 83 -34.38 0.46 -28.97
C ASN A 83 -35.19 -0.66 -29.63
N THR A 84 -34.63 -1.35 -30.58
CA THR A 84 -35.32 -2.40 -31.35
C THR A 84 -34.49 -3.69 -31.49
N GLY A 85 -35.18 -4.81 -31.57
CA GLY A 85 -34.59 -6.12 -31.83
C GLY A 85 -33.54 -6.54 -30.82
N THR A 86 -32.44 -7.08 -31.30
CA THR A 86 -31.30 -7.56 -30.47
C THR A 86 -30.50 -6.46 -29.81
N PHE A 87 -30.74 -5.20 -30.22
CA PHE A 87 -30.03 -4.02 -29.68
C PHE A 87 -30.79 -3.34 -28.53
N THR A 88 -32.03 -3.76 -28.25
CA THR A 88 -32.86 -3.12 -27.20
C THR A 88 -32.11 -2.99 -25.86
N GLY A 89 -31.96 -1.75 -25.38
CA GLY A 89 -31.28 -1.42 -24.11
C GLY A 89 -29.75 -1.56 -24.17
N LYS A 90 -29.16 -1.80 -25.34
CA LYS A 90 -27.72 -1.88 -25.50
C LYS A 90 -27.15 -0.63 -26.11
N VAL A 91 -25.98 -0.23 -25.67
CA VAL A 91 -25.19 0.81 -26.32
C VAL A 91 -24.47 0.17 -27.52
N VAL A 92 -24.68 0.73 -28.68
CA VAL A 92 -24.13 0.26 -29.97
C VAL A 92 -23.25 1.36 -30.56
N THR A 93 -22.13 0.96 -31.14
CA THR A 93 -21.27 1.88 -31.92
C THR A 93 -21.10 1.29 -33.30
N HIS A 94 -21.68 1.92 -34.31
CA HIS A 94 -21.61 1.51 -35.69
C HIS A 94 -21.38 2.68 -36.65
N GLU A 95 -20.98 2.44 -37.87
CA GLU A 95 -20.70 3.48 -38.85
C GLU A 95 -21.99 3.94 -39.51
N VAL A 96 -22.14 5.26 -39.67
CA VAL A 96 -23.26 5.87 -40.38
C VAL A 96 -23.11 5.60 -41.87
N THR A 97 -24.08 4.91 -42.44
CA THR A 97 -24.14 4.60 -43.89
C THR A 97 -24.97 5.58 -44.68
N ARG A 98 -26.03 6.13 -44.04
CA ARG A 98 -26.97 7.04 -44.67
C ARG A 98 -27.63 7.93 -43.59
N ILE A 99 -28.00 9.12 -43.99
CA ILE A 99 -28.71 10.10 -43.13
C ILE A 99 -29.96 10.53 -43.86
N GLU A 100 -31.10 10.47 -43.20
CA GLU A 100 -32.36 10.97 -43.65
C GLU A 100 -32.86 12.09 -42.77
N LYS A 101 -33.62 13.01 -43.32
CA LYS A 101 -34.29 14.05 -42.58
C LYS A 101 -35.80 13.96 -42.82
N THR A 102 -36.55 13.84 -41.73
CA THR A 102 -38.00 13.75 -41.83
C THR A 102 -38.62 15.11 -42.24
N ILE A 103 -39.89 15.11 -42.65
CA ILE A 103 -40.62 16.33 -42.94
C ILE A 103 -40.73 17.26 -41.72
N SER A 104 -40.72 16.67 -40.49
CA SER A 104 -40.67 17.39 -39.23
C SER A 104 -39.30 17.99 -38.90
N GLY A 105 -38.28 17.70 -39.71
CA GLY A 105 -36.91 18.17 -39.52
C GLY A 105 -36.03 17.31 -38.65
N GLU A 106 -36.54 16.20 -38.09
CA GLU A 106 -35.78 15.26 -37.28
C GLU A 106 -34.84 14.41 -38.15
N TYR A 107 -33.66 14.06 -37.60
CA TYR A 107 -32.68 13.23 -38.27
C TYR A 107 -32.88 11.74 -37.95
N ILE A 108 -32.74 10.89 -38.98
CA ILE A 108 -32.72 9.44 -38.90
C ILE A 108 -31.38 8.98 -39.45
N PHE A 109 -30.65 8.23 -38.65
CA PHE A 109 -29.36 7.67 -39.01
C PHE A 109 -29.52 6.19 -39.35
N HIS A 110 -29.00 5.76 -40.50
CA HIS A 110 -28.81 4.36 -40.83
C HIS A 110 -27.37 4.01 -40.51
N THR A 111 -27.20 2.93 -39.78
CA THR A 111 -25.89 2.52 -39.30
C THR A 111 -25.62 1.08 -39.62
N LYS A 112 -24.34 0.70 -39.68
CA LYS A 112 -23.93 -0.68 -39.93
C LYS A 112 -22.58 -0.94 -39.28
N GLY A 113 -22.46 -2.07 -38.58
CA GLY A 113 -21.16 -2.55 -38.11
C GLY A 113 -20.28 -2.95 -39.31
N LYS A 114 -18.99 -2.60 -39.25
CA LYS A 114 -18.06 -2.92 -40.36
C LYS A 114 -17.94 -4.39 -40.67
N ALA A 115 -18.09 -5.26 -39.69
CA ALA A 115 -18.09 -6.70 -39.81
C ALA A 115 -19.49 -7.28 -40.06
N ASN A 116 -20.55 -6.47 -40.04
CA ASN A 116 -21.91 -6.92 -40.23
C ASN A 116 -22.27 -6.94 -41.72
N LEU A 117 -23.17 -7.87 -42.11
CA LEU A 117 -23.68 -7.97 -43.48
C LEU A 117 -24.90 -7.06 -43.69
N ILE A 118 -25.66 -6.79 -42.64
CA ILE A 118 -26.97 -6.12 -42.68
C ILE A 118 -26.87 -4.81 -41.94
N GLU A 119 -27.60 -3.77 -42.40
CA GLU A 119 -27.78 -2.52 -41.67
C GLU A 119 -28.60 -2.72 -40.42
N ASP A 120 -28.37 -1.83 -39.48
CA ASP A 120 -29.11 -1.80 -38.24
C ASP A 120 -30.52 -1.22 -38.46
N PRO A 121 -31.45 -1.41 -37.52
CA PRO A 121 -32.68 -0.65 -37.49
C PRO A 121 -32.41 0.85 -37.45
N PRO A 122 -33.30 1.69 -38.02
CA PRO A 122 -33.16 3.13 -38.03
C PRO A 122 -32.95 3.72 -36.63
N VAL A 123 -31.98 4.62 -36.51
CA VAL A 123 -31.60 5.28 -35.27
C VAL A 123 -32.08 6.71 -35.31
N TYR A 124 -32.90 7.11 -34.35
CA TYR A 124 -33.41 8.45 -34.21
C TYR A 124 -32.45 9.34 -33.41
N GLU A 125 -32.45 10.63 -33.66
CA GLU A 125 -31.54 11.58 -33.01
C GLU A 125 -31.54 11.51 -31.49
N LYS A 126 -32.70 11.23 -30.87
CA LYS A 126 -32.83 11.10 -29.39
C LYS A 126 -32.11 9.89 -28.79
N GLN A 127 -31.73 8.96 -29.63
CA GLN A 127 -31.00 7.74 -29.20
C GLN A 127 -29.48 7.96 -29.22
N VAL A 128 -29.02 9.04 -29.84
CA VAL A 128 -27.61 9.27 -30.13
C VAL A 128 -26.89 9.79 -28.87
N TYR A 129 -25.82 9.11 -28.50
CA TYR A 129 -24.90 9.56 -27.46
C TYR A 129 -23.78 10.45 -28.01
N GLY A 130 -23.42 10.28 -29.28
CA GLY A 130 -22.36 11.07 -29.91
C GLY A 130 -21.56 10.30 -30.95
N VAL A 131 -20.56 10.95 -31.52
CA VAL A 131 -19.64 10.43 -32.53
C VAL A 131 -18.31 10.11 -31.86
N ILE A 132 -17.71 8.96 -32.23
CA ILE A 132 -16.38 8.59 -31.74
C ILE A 132 -15.34 9.54 -32.31
N VAL A 133 -14.65 10.26 -31.44
CA VAL A 133 -13.59 11.20 -31.80
C VAL A 133 -12.20 10.66 -31.53
N TRP A 134 -12.09 9.67 -30.64
CA TRP A 134 -10.79 9.15 -30.26
C TRP A 134 -10.85 7.71 -29.72
N ASN A 135 -9.82 6.92 -30.06
CA ASN A 135 -9.57 5.58 -29.52
C ASN A 135 -8.18 5.54 -28.90
N PRO A 136 -8.03 5.90 -27.61
CA PRO A 136 -6.74 5.92 -26.91
C PRO A 136 -6.23 4.50 -26.66
N LYS A 137 -5.25 4.06 -27.44
CA LYS A 137 -4.71 2.69 -27.38
C LYS A 137 -4.10 2.34 -26.00
N ILE A 138 -3.48 3.33 -25.34
CA ILE A 138 -2.92 3.15 -23.98
C ILE A 138 -4.05 2.85 -23.00
N LEU A 139 -5.14 3.63 -23.04
CA LEU A 139 -6.29 3.43 -22.16
C LEU A 139 -6.98 2.08 -22.46
N SER A 140 -7.09 1.72 -23.74
CA SER A 140 -7.60 0.41 -24.18
C SER A 140 -6.76 -0.75 -23.64
N PHE A 141 -5.43 -0.61 -23.67
CA PHE A 141 -4.52 -1.61 -23.11
C PHE A 141 -4.68 -1.75 -21.58
N ILE A 142 -4.71 -0.63 -20.87
CA ILE A 142 -4.94 -0.61 -19.41
C ILE A 142 -6.30 -1.26 -19.09
N TYR A 143 -7.35 -0.88 -19.82
CA TYR A 143 -8.70 -1.43 -19.65
C TYR A 143 -8.75 -2.94 -19.85
N LYS A 144 -8.08 -3.46 -20.89
CA LYS A 144 -7.97 -4.91 -21.16
C LYS A 144 -7.32 -5.65 -20.00
N ILE A 145 -6.27 -5.08 -19.39
CA ILE A 145 -5.61 -5.70 -18.23
C ILE A 145 -6.53 -5.65 -17.02
N VAL A 146 -7.08 -4.47 -16.71
CA VAL A 146 -7.94 -4.25 -15.54
C VAL A 146 -9.24 -5.04 -15.62
N GLY A 147 -9.80 -5.19 -16.82
CA GLY A 147 -11.03 -5.96 -17.07
C GLY A 147 -10.88 -7.47 -16.83
N THR A 148 -9.65 -7.97 -16.66
CA THR A 148 -9.41 -9.36 -16.25
C THR A 148 -9.56 -9.49 -14.73
N GLN A 149 -9.93 -10.69 -14.25
CA GLN A 149 -10.01 -10.98 -12.83
C GLN A 149 -8.66 -10.69 -12.10
N TYR A 150 -7.56 -10.93 -12.80
CA TYR A 150 -6.21 -10.71 -12.25
C TYR A 150 -5.78 -9.25 -12.30
N GLY A 151 -6.28 -8.47 -13.26
CA GLY A 151 -5.93 -7.07 -13.42
C GLY A 151 -6.36 -6.22 -12.23
N LEU A 152 -7.62 -6.37 -11.79
CA LEU A 152 -8.11 -5.68 -10.60
C LEU A 152 -7.24 -6.03 -9.36
N PHE A 153 -6.87 -7.30 -9.22
CA PHE A 153 -6.00 -7.76 -8.14
C PHE A 153 -4.64 -7.06 -8.16
N ILE A 154 -4.01 -6.99 -9.32
CA ILE A 154 -2.70 -6.37 -9.49
C ILE A 154 -2.76 -4.86 -9.21
N PHE A 155 -3.74 -4.17 -9.77
CA PHE A 155 -3.84 -2.71 -9.63
C PHE A 155 -4.33 -2.23 -8.25
N VAL A 156 -4.98 -3.08 -7.46
CA VAL A 156 -5.46 -2.75 -6.12
C VAL A 156 -4.56 -3.37 -5.05
N ILE A 157 -4.29 -4.66 -5.15
CA ILE A 157 -3.61 -5.39 -4.08
C ILE A 157 -2.12 -5.08 -4.01
N LEU A 158 -1.41 -5.01 -5.15
CA LEU A 158 0.01 -4.68 -5.14
C LEU A 158 0.32 -3.30 -4.53
N PRO A 159 -0.37 -2.20 -4.89
CA PRO A 159 -0.17 -0.92 -4.24
C PRO A 159 -0.45 -0.94 -2.73
N ILE A 160 -1.48 -1.67 -2.30
CA ILE A 160 -1.80 -1.82 -0.87
C ILE A 160 -0.68 -2.56 -0.15
N PHE A 161 -0.19 -3.68 -0.70
CA PHE A 161 0.96 -4.39 -0.13
C PHE A 161 2.23 -3.53 -0.10
N TYR A 162 2.45 -2.72 -1.13
CA TYR A 162 3.56 -1.77 -1.13
C TYR A 162 3.44 -0.75 0.01
N ILE A 163 2.26 -0.16 0.21
CA ILE A 163 2.03 0.81 1.29
C ILE A 163 2.28 0.14 2.64
N ILE A 164 1.64 -1.00 2.91
CA ILE A 164 1.79 -1.73 4.18
C ILE A 164 3.26 -2.12 4.42
N GLY A 165 3.92 -2.69 3.42
CA GLY A 165 5.33 -3.09 3.49
C GLY A 165 6.25 -1.91 3.76
N SER A 166 6.01 -0.78 3.10
CA SER A 166 6.80 0.44 3.28
C SER A 166 6.63 1.04 4.68
N GLU A 167 5.43 0.99 5.26
CA GLU A 167 5.18 1.44 6.63
C GLU A 167 5.81 0.49 7.67
N MET A 168 5.65 -0.82 7.47
CA MET A 168 6.25 -1.83 8.34
C MET A 168 7.78 -1.72 8.37
N LEU A 169 8.43 -1.58 7.20
CA LEU A 169 9.87 -1.41 7.12
C LEU A 169 10.34 -0.14 7.85
N THR A 170 9.61 0.96 7.72
CA THR A 170 9.95 2.20 8.41
C THR A 170 9.82 2.06 9.92
N ALA A 171 8.75 1.43 10.40
CA ALA A 171 8.54 1.17 11.82
C ALA A 171 9.65 0.28 12.39
N MET A 172 10.10 -0.73 11.65
CA MET A 172 11.23 -1.58 12.05
C MET A 172 12.53 -0.78 12.18
N LEU A 173 12.84 0.05 11.17
CA LEU A 173 14.06 0.87 11.18
C LEU A 173 14.03 1.93 12.30
N GLU A 174 12.88 2.54 12.59
CA GLU A 174 12.74 3.48 13.70
C GLU A 174 12.89 2.80 15.06
N ASN A 175 12.40 1.59 15.19
CA ASN A 175 12.55 0.81 16.42
C ASN A 175 14.00 0.40 16.67
N GLU A 176 14.74 0.02 15.63
CA GLU A 176 16.18 -0.24 15.73
C GLU A 176 16.99 1.01 16.10
N GLU A 177 16.65 2.18 15.52
CA GLU A 177 17.29 3.44 15.90
C GLU A 177 17.03 3.81 17.37
N LYS A 178 15.81 3.60 17.87
CA LYS A 178 15.48 3.81 19.29
C LYS A 178 16.28 2.89 20.19
N ARG A 179 16.35 1.58 19.88
CA ARG A 179 17.13 0.62 20.65
C ARG A 179 18.63 0.98 20.69
N ARG A 180 19.17 1.44 19.55
CA ARG A 180 20.58 1.89 19.52
C ARG A 180 20.82 3.10 20.41
N LYS A 181 19.94 4.09 20.36
CA LYS A 181 20.04 5.28 21.22
C LYS A 181 19.96 4.91 22.71
N GLU A 182 18.99 4.06 23.08
CA GLU A 182 18.86 3.59 24.46
C GLU A 182 20.10 2.79 24.92
N TYR A 183 20.68 2.01 24.02
CA TYR A 183 21.92 1.27 24.33
C TYR A 183 23.10 2.24 24.56
N GLU A 184 23.28 3.21 23.67
CA GLU A 184 24.34 4.22 23.81
C GLU A 184 24.17 5.08 25.09
N GLU A 185 22.94 5.48 25.39
CA GLU A 185 22.62 6.22 26.62
C GLU A 185 22.93 5.38 27.89
N ARG A 186 22.54 4.11 27.89
CA ARG A 186 22.86 3.19 29.00
C ARG A 186 24.35 2.95 29.13
N LYS A 187 25.07 2.85 28.03
CA LYS A 187 26.53 2.68 28.02
C LYS A 187 27.21 3.92 28.58
N ALA A 188 26.85 5.12 28.10
CA ALA A 188 27.38 6.39 28.60
C ALA A 188 27.08 6.61 30.10
N ALA A 189 25.88 6.21 30.55
CA ALA A 189 25.54 6.28 31.96
C ALA A 189 26.34 5.30 32.84
N ARG A 190 26.72 4.14 32.32
CA ARG A 190 27.62 3.20 33.02
C ARG A 190 29.05 3.74 33.11
N GLU A 191 29.58 4.23 31.99
CA GLU A 191 30.91 4.84 31.92
C GLU A 191 31.06 6.03 32.90
N LYS A 192 30.04 6.88 32.99
CA LYS A 192 30.03 7.97 33.97
C LYS A 192 30.04 7.48 35.42
N LYS A 193 29.24 6.45 35.73
CA LYS A 193 29.23 5.88 37.08
C LYS A 193 30.56 5.24 37.45
N GLU A 194 31.19 4.57 36.50
CA GLU A 194 32.49 3.92 36.70
C GLU A 194 33.59 5.00 36.93
N GLN A 195 33.53 6.13 36.20
CA GLN A 195 34.41 7.24 36.42
C GLN A 195 34.18 7.90 37.80
N GLU A 196 32.94 8.14 38.21
CA GLU A 196 32.60 8.65 39.53
C GLU A 196 33.05 7.72 40.67
N GLU A 197 32.96 6.41 40.48
CA GLU A 197 33.43 5.43 41.44
C GLU A 197 34.97 5.42 41.55
N LEU A 198 35.67 5.62 40.42
CA LEU A 198 37.13 5.72 40.38
C LEU A 198 37.63 6.98 41.08
N GLU A 199 37.03 8.15 40.73
CA GLU A 199 37.35 9.41 41.38
C GLU A 199 37.10 9.36 42.90
N ASN A 200 36.02 8.73 43.32
CA ASN A 200 35.71 8.58 44.76
C ASN A 200 36.70 7.66 45.46
N LYS A 201 37.21 6.64 44.81
CA LYS A 201 38.26 5.76 45.34
C LYS A 201 39.59 6.49 45.50
N GLU A 202 40.00 7.26 44.48
CA GLU A 202 41.20 8.08 44.51
C GLU A 202 41.13 9.18 45.62
N GLU A 203 39.95 9.77 45.81
CA GLU A 203 39.74 10.76 46.89
C GLU A 203 39.81 10.14 48.29
N ILE A 204 39.33 8.90 48.43
CA ILE A 204 39.43 8.14 49.71
C ILE A 204 40.88 7.74 49.99
N GLU A 205 41.60 7.26 48.97
CA GLU A 205 43.00 6.82 49.09
C GLU A 205 43.90 8.00 49.41
N ASN A 206 43.73 9.16 48.79
CA ASN A 206 44.43 10.41 49.12
C ASN A 206 44.13 10.90 50.53
N LYS A 207 42.89 10.75 51.03
CA LYS A 207 42.51 11.13 52.39
C LYS A 207 43.09 10.14 53.46
N GLU A 208 43.29 8.87 53.10
CA GLU A 208 43.93 7.92 53.97
C GLU A 208 45.44 8.11 54.01
N GLU A 209 46.12 8.38 52.90
CA GLU A 209 47.55 8.72 52.85
C GLU A 209 47.85 9.98 53.67
N THR A 210 47.03 11.05 53.51
CA THR A 210 47.21 12.29 54.31
C THR A 210 47.03 12.06 55.80
N LYS A 211 46.15 11.14 56.21
CA LYS A 211 45.98 10.75 57.64
C LYS A 211 47.08 9.85 58.16
N VAL A 212 47.76 9.10 57.30
CA VAL A 212 48.92 8.26 57.68
C VAL A 212 50.15 9.15 57.86
N GLU A 213 50.36 10.17 57.02
CA GLU A 213 51.44 11.14 57.18
C GLU A 213 51.25 11.99 58.44
N GLU A 214 50.04 12.47 58.73
CA GLU A 214 49.75 13.22 59.96
C GLU A 214 49.88 12.40 61.23
N LYS A 215 49.80 11.06 61.18
CA LYS A 215 50.03 10.14 62.29
C LYS A 215 51.52 9.74 62.48
N GLN A 216 52.35 9.94 61.47
CA GLN A 216 53.79 9.68 61.60
C GLN A 216 54.56 10.87 62.16
N GLU A 217 54.07 12.12 62.05
CA GLU A 217 54.72 13.28 62.66
C GLU A 217 54.47 13.43 64.16
N VAL A 218 53.61 12.61 64.80
CA VAL A 218 53.25 12.71 66.21
C VAL A 218 53.82 11.55 67.05
N LYS A 219 54.78 10.74 66.61
CA LYS A 219 55.37 9.65 67.39
C LYS A 219 56.89 9.57 67.28
N GLU A 220 57.56 10.53 67.79
CA GLU A 220 58.85 10.32 68.42
C GLU A 220 58.72 10.73 69.92
N GLU A 221 58.73 9.73 70.79
CA GLU A 221 59.44 9.41 72.00
C GLU A 221 58.70 8.42 72.91
N PRO A 222 59.40 7.78 73.87
CA PRO A 222 59.67 6.36 73.70
C PRO A 222 59.20 5.49 74.92
N LYS A 223 59.31 4.15 74.64
CA LYS A 223 59.49 3.08 75.70
C LYS A 223 58.41 2.85 76.75
N VAL A 224 57.93 1.68 76.84
CA VAL A 224 58.29 0.57 77.78
C VAL A 224 57.24 -0.53 77.73
N GLU A 225 57.76 -1.72 77.38
CA GLU A 225 57.53 -3.05 77.93
C GLU A 225 56.18 -3.47 78.55
N LYS A 226 55.62 -4.52 78.08
CA LYS A 226 55.30 -5.83 78.64
C LYS A 226 54.04 -6.43 78.08
N LYS A 227 54.28 -7.52 77.40
CA LYS A 227 53.95 -8.91 77.70
C LYS A 227 52.50 -9.37 77.78
N LYS A 228 52.33 -10.40 76.97
CA LYS A 228 51.44 -11.59 77.14
C LYS A 228 49.91 -11.34 77.05
N THR A 229 49.13 -12.20 76.47
CA THR A 229 49.14 -13.65 76.20
C THR A 229 47.85 -13.97 75.43
N THR A 230 47.94 -14.76 74.39
CA THR A 230 47.08 -15.93 74.09
C THR A 230 45.58 -15.76 74.14
N THR A 231 44.79 -16.08 73.14
CA THR A 231 44.37 -17.40 72.75
C THR A 231 43.27 -17.32 71.69
N LYS A 232 43.46 -17.96 70.60
CA LYS A 232 42.58 -18.98 70.01
C LYS A 232 41.05 -18.76 70.03
N ASN A 233 40.44 -18.90 68.96
CA ASN A 233 39.84 -20.02 68.26
C ASN A 233 38.90 -19.54 67.20
N THR A 234 39.08 -19.93 65.99
CA THR A 234 38.50 -21.12 65.30
C THR A 234 37.02 -21.11 65.18
N THR A 235 36.53 -21.12 64.02
CA THR A 235 35.93 -22.21 63.25
C THR A 235 35.00 -21.57 62.27
N GLU A 236 35.27 -21.70 61.03
CA GLU A 236 34.67 -22.66 60.08
C GLU A 236 33.20 -22.51 59.76
N LYS A 237 33.05 -22.52 58.50
CA LYS A 237 32.17 -23.30 57.57
C LYS A 237 30.94 -22.55 57.16
N ASN A 238 30.69 -22.49 56.01
CA ASN A 238 30.53 -23.36 54.86
C ASN A 238 29.28 -23.02 54.04
N ILE A 239 29.44 -23.04 52.79
CA ILE A 239 28.66 -23.79 51.79
C ILE A 239 27.59 -22.98 51.02
N THR A 240 27.94 -22.79 49.75
CA THR A 240 27.08 -22.85 48.56
C THR A 240 26.01 -23.96 48.64
N PRO A 241 24.91 -24.05 47.87
CA PRO A 241 24.90 -23.93 46.42
C PRO A 241 23.60 -23.47 45.74
N LYS A 242 23.72 -23.02 44.48
CA LYS A 242 23.08 -23.56 43.27
C LYS A 242 21.62 -24.08 43.34
N LYS A 243 20.75 -23.51 42.48
CA LYS A 243 19.78 -24.25 41.67
C LYS A 243 19.14 -23.39 40.56
N GLU A 244 19.52 -23.63 39.34
CA GLU A 244 18.56 -23.86 38.25
C GLU A 244 17.88 -25.22 38.53
N PRO A 245 16.69 -25.53 38.09
CA PRO A 245 16.26 -25.78 36.73
C PRO A 245 14.77 -25.52 36.49
N THR A 246 14.10 -25.61 35.41
CA THR A 246 13.85 -26.69 34.46
C THR A 246 12.76 -26.32 33.48
N LYS A 247 12.90 -26.76 32.29
CA LYS A 247 11.87 -26.99 31.25
C LYS A 247 10.66 -27.79 31.78
N LYS A 248 9.46 -27.47 31.24
CA LYS A 248 8.45 -28.51 31.01
C LYS A 248 7.74 -28.31 29.68
N THR A 249 8.02 -29.20 28.82
CA THR A 249 7.31 -29.72 27.66
C THR A 249 6.13 -30.57 28.13
N THR A 250 4.98 -30.50 27.46
CA THR A 250 4.01 -31.60 27.23
C THR A 250 3.00 -31.12 26.20
N THR A 251 3.01 -31.59 24.99
CA THR A 251 2.55 -32.85 24.40
C THR A 251 1.04 -32.93 24.16
N LYS A 252 0.69 -32.99 22.86
CA LYS A 252 -0.31 -33.82 22.17
C LYS A 252 -1.74 -33.91 22.71
N LYS A 253 -2.70 -33.65 21.83
CA LYS A 253 -3.60 -34.71 21.34
C LYS A 253 -4.35 -34.30 20.05
N SER A 254 -4.19 -35.12 19.08
CA SER A 254 -4.97 -35.45 17.92
C SER A 254 -6.36 -35.98 18.27
N THR A 255 -7.33 -35.78 17.39
CA THR A 255 -8.32 -36.78 16.91
C THR A 255 -9.26 -36.07 15.92
N THR A 256 -9.23 -36.36 14.65
CA THR A 256 -9.93 -37.40 13.91
C THR A 256 -11.36 -37.04 13.47
N LYS A 257 -11.50 -36.93 12.14
CA LYS A 257 -12.54 -37.57 11.28
C LYS A 257 -14.03 -37.23 11.47
N LYS A 258 -14.66 -36.71 10.46
CA LYS A 258 -15.70 -37.44 9.72
C LYS A 258 -16.11 -36.74 8.42
N GLU A 259 -16.05 -37.47 7.38
CA GLU A 259 -16.77 -37.35 6.11
C GLU A 259 -18.28 -37.35 6.32
N THR A 260 -18.99 -36.72 5.41
CA THR A 260 -20.22 -37.16 4.74
C THR A 260 -20.56 -36.05 3.72
N LYS A 261 -20.43 -36.22 2.44
CA LYS A 261 -21.20 -36.92 1.39
C LYS A 261 -22.68 -36.52 1.34
N THR A 262 -23.08 -36.17 0.13
CA THR A 262 -24.40 -36.24 -0.54
C THR A 262 -25.25 -34.94 -0.41
N LYS A 263 -25.62 -34.27 -1.43
CA LYS A 263 -26.25 -34.56 -2.74
C LYS A 263 -26.01 -33.40 -3.71
#